data_02ebb72b6fa10fedf56e7b3a32ff77de
#
_entry.id   02ebb72b6fa10fedf56e7b3a32ff77de
#
_cell.length_a   1.000
_cell.length_b   1.000
_cell.length_c   1.000
_cell.angle_alpha   90.00
_cell.angle_beta   90.00
_cell.angle_gamma   90.00
#
_symmetry.space_group_name_H-M   'P 1'
#
loop_
_entity.id
_entity.type
_entity.pdbx_description
1 polymer ?
#
loop_
_entity_poly.entity_id
_entity_poly.type
_entity_poly.pdbx_seq_one_letter_code
_entity_poly.pdbx_strand_id
1 'polypeptide(L)'
;EIDRKHFPYGIWYRMHKSVVPEDNPDLLLSGNPKGELNLRTAISRYLYQARGVVCDEKQILLGAGNEYLLLLLAQIMGRDKKVAMENYTYLQAYYTFCNMGYRVLAEEIDEDGICMEAIRKENPDMVYVMPSHQFPLGNVMPLRRRLELLQWASEGEERYIIEDDHDSEFRYKGK
;
A
#
# COMPACT_ATOMS: atom_id res chain seq x y z
N GLU A 1 10.49 -18.56 -0.87
CA GLU A 1 11.70 -18.82 -0.05
C GLU A 1 12.71 -17.70 -0.30
N ILE A 2 13.29 -17.13 0.76
CA ILE A 2 14.24 -16.02 0.65
C ILE A 2 15.57 -16.54 0.08
N ASP A 3 16.03 -15.97 -1.02
CA ASP A 3 17.32 -16.30 -1.63
C ASP A 3 18.48 -15.68 -0.84
N ARG A 4 19.06 -16.47 0.04
CA ARG A 4 20.17 -16.04 0.90
C ARG A 4 21.51 -15.97 0.16
N LYS A 5 21.65 -16.63 -0.99
CA LYS A 5 22.92 -16.75 -1.71
C LYS A 5 23.25 -15.51 -2.52
N HIS A 6 22.23 -14.84 -3.06
CA HIS A 6 22.41 -13.69 -3.94
C HIS A 6 22.24 -12.34 -3.22
N PHE A 7 22.02 -12.35 -1.90
CA PHE A 7 21.94 -11.10 -1.15
C PHE A 7 23.31 -10.37 -1.11
N PRO A 8 23.37 -9.08 -1.48
CA PRO A 8 24.63 -8.34 -1.62
C PRO A 8 25.15 -7.85 -0.27
N TYR A 9 25.57 -8.74 0.61
CA TYR A 9 26.04 -8.44 1.98
C TYR A 9 27.12 -7.36 2.05
N GLY A 10 28.06 -7.33 1.08
CA GLY A 10 29.13 -6.33 1.05
C GLY A 10 28.61 -4.89 0.79
N ILE A 11 27.57 -4.75 -0.03
CA ILE A 11 26.92 -3.45 -0.27
C ILE A 11 26.15 -3.05 0.98
N TRP A 12 25.34 -3.95 1.52
CA TRP A 12 24.58 -3.74 2.76
C TRP A 12 25.47 -3.28 3.91
N TYR A 13 26.58 -3.98 4.15
CA TYR A 13 27.51 -3.64 5.21
C TYR A 13 28.16 -2.25 5.04
N ARG A 14 28.55 -1.87 3.82
CA ARG A 14 29.09 -0.54 3.54
C ARG A 14 28.05 0.56 3.77
N MET A 15 26.81 0.34 3.31
CA MET A 15 25.72 1.29 3.53
C MET A 15 25.41 1.43 5.03
N HIS A 16 25.32 0.32 5.75
CA HIS A 16 25.12 0.33 7.19
C HIS A 16 26.20 1.16 7.91
N LYS A 17 27.48 0.94 7.60
CA LYS A 17 28.58 1.74 8.17
C LYS A 17 28.51 3.24 7.84
N SER A 18 27.99 3.60 6.68
CA SER A 18 27.86 5.03 6.31
C SER A 18 26.72 5.74 7.02
N VAL A 19 25.69 4.97 7.44
CA VAL A 19 24.48 5.53 8.09
C VAL A 19 24.61 5.53 9.61
N VAL A 20 25.42 4.60 10.17
CA VAL A 20 25.66 4.46 11.62
C VAL A 20 27.12 4.80 11.93
N PRO A 21 27.54 6.07 11.80
CA PRO A 21 28.85 6.48 12.26
C PRO A 21 28.94 6.38 13.80
N GLU A 22 30.13 6.07 14.30
CA GLU A 22 30.40 5.93 15.74
C GLU A 22 30.04 7.17 16.55
N ASP A 23 29.92 8.35 15.89
CA ASP A 23 29.72 9.65 16.52
C ASP A 23 28.32 10.24 16.29
N ASN A 24 27.31 9.44 15.93
CA ASN A 24 25.96 9.96 15.75
C ASN A 24 25.06 9.64 16.96
N PRO A 25 25.05 10.49 18.01
CA PRO A 25 24.24 10.28 19.21
C PRO A 25 22.72 10.34 18.92
N ASP A 26 22.31 10.98 17.83
CA ASP A 26 20.90 11.14 17.48
C ASP A 26 20.21 9.82 17.15
N LEU A 27 20.98 8.79 16.76
CA LEU A 27 20.45 7.44 16.54
C LEU A 27 19.89 6.77 17.81
N LEU A 28 20.28 7.27 19.00
CA LEU A 28 19.82 6.76 20.28
C LEU A 28 18.61 7.54 20.83
N LEU A 29 18.19 8.59 20.16
CA LEU A 29 17.01 9.37 20.54
C LEU A 29 15.72 8.68 20.09
N SER A 30 14.63 9.01 20.79
CA SER A 30 13.30 8.62 20.35
C SER A 30 13.00 9.28 19.01
N GLY A 31 12.76 8.48 17.97
CA GLY A 31 12.46 8.96 16.63
C GLY A 31 11.12 9.69 16.53
N ASN A 32 10.84 10.26 15.39
CA ASN A 32 9.54 10.86 15.10
C ASN A 32 8.45 9.77 15.00
N PRO A 33 7.30 9.91 15.69
CA PRO A 33 6.21 8.91 15.62
C PRO A 33 5.69 8.60 14.21
N LYS A 34 5.85 9.53 13.26
CA LYS A 34 5.52 9.31 11.84
C LYS A 34 6.66 8.68 11.04
N GLY A 35 7.80 8.44 11.65
CA GLY A 35 9.05 8.08 10.99
C GLY A 35 9.95 9.28 10.68
N GLU A 36 11.23 9.04 10.45
CA GLU A 36 12.24 10.05 10.25
C GLU A 36 11.93 10.99 9.08
N LEU A 37 12.03 12.30 9.30
CA LEU A 37 11.72 13.32 8.29
C LEU A 37 12.55 13.16 7.02
N ASN A 38 13.84 12.88 7.16
CA ASN A 38 14.74 12.69 6.02
C ASN A 38 14.29 11.53 5.14
N LEU A 39 13.85 10.42 5.74
CA LEU A 39 13.36 9.26 5.00
C LEU A 39 12.01 9.57 4.33
N ARG A 40 11.07 10.22 5.03
CA ARG A 40 9.79 10.64 4.44
C ARG A 40 9.98 11.62 3.27
N THR A 41 10.92 12.55 3.39
CA THR A 41 11.28 13.47 2.30
C THR A 41 11.89 12.71 1.11
N ALA A 42 12.75 11.73 1.37
CA ALA A 42 13.31 10.88 0.31
C ALA A 42 12.22 10.06 -0.41
N ILE A 43 11.26 9.50 0.34
CA ILE A 43 10.11 8.77 -0.21
C ILE A 43 9.23 9.70 -1.07
N SER A 44 8.91 10.91 -0.60
CA SER A 44 8.14 11.88 -1.39
C SER A 44 8.81 12.17 -2.75
N ARG A 45 10.12 12.41 -2.75
CA ARG A 45 10.90 12.64 -3.97
C ARG A 45 10.91 11.40 -4.88
N TYR A 46 11.08 10.22 -4.33
CA TYR A 46 11.04 8.96 -5.06
C TYR A 46 9.69 8.75 -5.74
N LEU A 47 8.58 8.93 -5.01
CA LEU A 47 7.22 8.79 -5.54
C LEU A 47 6.96 9.77 -6.69
N TYR A 48 7.45 11.00 -6.56
CA TYR A 48 7.35 11.99 -7.64
C TYR A 48 8.14 11.55 -8.87
N GLN A 49 9.40 11.15 -8.70
CA GLN A 49 10.28 10.77 -9.81
C GLN A 49 9.86 9.47 -10.49
N ALA A 50 9.45 8.47 -9.71
CA ALA A 50 9.12 7.16 -10.24
C ALA A 50 7.69 7.04 -10.78
N ARG A 51 6.75 7.84 -10.23
CA ARG A 51 5.31 7.66 -10.49
C ARG A 51 4.55 8.96 -10.74
N GLY A 52 5.18 10.11 -10.63
CA GLY A 52 4.52 11.41 -10.76
C GLY A 52 3.57 11.73 -9.59
N VAL A 53 3.64 10.99 -8.49
CA VAL A 53 2.79 11.24 -7.31
C VAL A 53 3.28 12.48 -6.58
N VAL A 54 2.42 13.47 -6.46
CA VAL A 54 2.68 14.70 -5.70
C VAL A 54 2.16 14.52 -4.28
N CYS A 55 3.06 14.34 -3.32
CA CYS A 55 2.72 14.26 -1.91
C CYS A 55 3.74 15.02 -1.04
N ASP A 56 3.25 15.60 0.04
CA ASP A 56 4.07 16.24 1.08
C ASP A 56 4.61 15.15 2.04
N GLU A 57 5.79 15.36 2.62
CA GLU A 57 6.35 14.45 3.61
C GLU A 57 5.48 14.29 4.86
N LYS A 58 4.56 15.24 5.12
CA LYS A 58 3.58 15.15 6.22
C LYS A 58 2.47 14.14 5.95
N GLN A 59 2.23 13.80 4.68
CA GLN A 59 1.26 12.81 4.24
C GLN A 59 1.84 11.38 4.26
N ILE A 60 3.13 11.25 4.57
CA ILE A 60 3.83 9.97 4.63
C ILE A 60 3.96 9.53 6.08
N LEU A 61 3.62 8.28 6.34
CA LEU A 61 3.77 7.62 7.63
C LEU A 61 4.54 6.32 7.43
N LEU A 62 5.58 6.13 8.24
CA LEU A 62 6.38 4.90 8.25
C LEU A 62 5.87 3.96 9.34
N GLY A 63 5.77 2.69 9.01
CA GLY A 63 5.28 1.68 9.94
C GLY A 63 6.00 0.35 9.80
N ALA A 64 5.82 -0.52 10.78
CA ALA A 64 6.45 -1.83 10.86
C ALA A 64 5.64 -2.89 10.10
N GLY A 65 5.52 -2.73 8.79
CA GLY A 65 4.80 -3.66 7.92
C GLY A 65 3.39 -3.21 7.57
N ASN A 66 2.80 -3.90 6.59
CA ASN A 66 1.51 -3.54 6.01
C ASN A 66 0.38 -3.64 7.03
N GLU A 67 0.33 -4.70 7.82
CA GLU A 67 -0.71 -4.90 8.84
C GLU A 67 -0.76 -3.75 9.85
N TYR A 68 0.39 -3.26 10.29
CA TYR A 68 0.45 -2.11 11.20
C TYR A 68 -0.12 -0.84 10.55
N LEU A 69 0.23 -0.59 9.28
CA LEU A 69 -0.29 0.56 8.53
C LEU A 69 -1.79 0.45 8.29
N LEU A 70 -2.30 -0.74 7.98
CA LEU A 70 -3.73 -1.00 7.83
C LEU A 70 -4.50 -0.82 9.16
N LEU A 71 -3.92 -1.23 10.29
CA LEU A 71 -4.51 -0.97 11.61
C LEU A 71 -4.62 0.52 11.89
N LEU A 72 -3.58 1.31 11.59
CA LEU A 72 -3.63 2.77 11.75
C LEU A 72 -4.67 3.39 10.81
N LEU A 73 -4.71 2.96 9.55
CA LEU A 73 -5.69 3.42 8.59
C LEU A 73 -7.11 3.15 9.06
N ALA A 74 -7.37 1.92 9.53
CA ALA A 74 -8.68 1.54 10.04
C ALA A 74 -9.10 2.39 11.25
N GLN A 75 -8.17 2.78 12.12
CA GLN A 75 -8.47 3.69 13.23
C GLN A 75 -8.83 5.11 12.75
N ILE A 76 -8.16 5.60 11.72
CA ILE A 76 -8.42 6.93 11.12
C ILE A 76 -9.78 6.95 10.43
N MET A 77 -10.10 5.90 9.67
CA MET A 77 -11.35 5.80 8.92
C MET A 77 -12.58 5.59 9.81
N GLY A 78 -12.38 5.14 11.06
CA GLY A 78 -13.45 4.85 12.00
C GLY A 78 -14.01 3.44 11.83
N ARG A 79 -15.04 3.12 12.63
CA ARG A 79 -15.70 1.80 12.64
C ARG A 79 -16.96 1.79 11.77
N ASP A 80 -17.54 0.60 11.63
CA ASP A 80 -18.82 0.37 10.94
C ASP A 80 -18.81 0.73 9.46
N LYS A 81 -17.63 0.63 8.83
CA LYS A 81 -17.43 0.86 7.40
C LYS A 81 -17.42 -0.46 6.63
N LYS A 82 -17.78 -0.39 5.35
CA LYS A 82 -17.68 -1.48 4.40
C LYS A 82 -16.40 -1.34 3.60
N VAL A 83 -15.60 -2.39 3.50
CA VAL A 83 -14.45 -2.46 2.60
C VAL A 83 -14.66 -3.60 1.60
N ALA A 84 -14.64 -3.28 0.31
CA ALA A 84 -14.62 -4.28 -0.75
C ALA A 84 -13.19 -4.67 -1.07
N MET A 85 -12.96 -5.96 -1.20
CA MET A 85 -11.66 -6.56 -1.54
C MET A 85 -11.87 -7.59 -2.65
N GLU A 86 -10.85 -7.80 -3.44
CA GLU A 86 -10.84 -8.87 -4.45
C GLU A 86 -11.00 -10.25 -3.79
N ASN A 87 -11.87 -11.10 -4.33
CA ASN A 87 -12.00 -12.49 -3.88
C ASN A 87 -10.85 -13.31 -4.50
N TYR A 88 -9.88 -13.55 -3.81
CA TYR A 88 -8.46 -13.84 -3.83
C TYR A 88 -7.69 -12.56 -3.53
N THR A 89 -7.37 -12.36 -2.26
CA THR A 89 -6.67 -11.17 -1.78
C THR A 89 -5.57 -11.55 -0.80
N TYR A 90 -4.80 -10.55 -0.37
CA TYR A 90 -3.84 -10.71 0.71
C TYR A 90 -4.58 -10.96 2.03
N LEU A 91 -4.51 -12.20 2.52
CA LEU A 91 -5.31 -12.66 3.67
C LEU A 91 -5.07 -11.85 4.95
N GLN A 92 -3.85 -11.37 5.17
CA GLN A 92 -3.54 -10.57 6.35
C GLN A 92 -4.29 -9.23 6.33
N ALA A 93 -4.42 -8.60 5.15
CA ALA A 93 -5.25 -7.40 5.01
C ALA A 93 -6.73 -7.71 5.30
N TYR A 94 -7.24 -8.81 4.75
CA TYR A 94 -8.61 -9.28 5.00
C TYR A 94 -8.86 -9.46 6.50
N TYR A 95 -8.01 -10.22 7.19
CA TYR A 95 -8.15 -10.45 8.63
C TYR A 95 -7.99 -9.17 9.46
N THR A 96 -7.11 -8.26 9.04
CA THR A 96 -6.93 -6.98 9.71
C THR A 96 -8.24 -6.17 9.69
N PHE A 97 -8.88 -6.04 8.55
CA PHE A 97 -10.17 -5.33 8.45
C PHE A 97 -11.28 -6.05 9.23
N CYS A 98 -11.38 -7.37 9.14
CA CYS A 98 -12.34 -8.14 9.92
C CYS A 98 -12.16 -7.94 11.43
N ASN A 99 -10.92 -8.02 11.93
CA ASN A 99 -10.58 -7.86 13.34
C ASN A 99 -10.83 -6.43 13.85
N MET A 100 -10.76 -5.44 12.97
CA MET A 100 -11.10 -4.06 13.29
C MET A 100 -12.61 -3.76 13.26
N GLY A 101 -13.43 -4.76 12.94
CA GLY A 101 -14.89 -4.67 12.93
C GLY A 101 -15.48 -4.12 11.63
N TYR A 102 -14.70 -4.14 10.54
CA TYR A 102 -15.21 -3.75 9.22
C TYR A 102 -16.06 -4.85 8.61
N ARG A 103 -17.09 -4.47 7.87
CA ARG A 103 -17.80 -5.39 6.99
C ARG A 103 -17.00 -5.57 5.70
N VAL A 104 -16.26 -6.68 5.62
CA VAL A 104 -15.47 -7.01 4.42
C VAL A 104 -16.37 -7.68 3.39
N LEU A 105 -16.39 -7.15 2.17
CA LEU A 105 -17.09 -7.66 1.01
C LEU A 105 -16.05 -8.29 0.09
N ALA A 106 -16.08 -9.61 -0.04
CA ALA A 106 -15.20 -10.34 -0.96
C ALA A 106 -15.87 -10.34 -2.35
N GLU A 107 -15.41 -9.47 -3.24
CA GLU A 107 -16.00 -9.28 -4.56
C GLU A 107 -15.31 -10.12 -5.62
N GLU A 108 -16.09 -10.57 -6.58
CA GLU A 108 -15.56 -11.30 -7.73
C GLU A 108 -14.58 -10.45 -8.54
N ILE A 109 -13.63 -11.13 -9.16
CA ILE A 109 -12.68 -10.55 -10.09
C ILE A 109 -12.94 -11.09 -11.49
N ASP A 110 -12.80 -10.22 -12.47
CA ASP A 110 -12.79 -10.55 -13.88
C ASP A 110 -11.36 -10.46 -14.46
N GLU A 111 -11.23 -10.45 -15.79
CA GLU A 111 -9.94 -10.34 -16.46
C GLU A 111 -9.19 -9.03 -16.15
N ASP A 112 -9.91 -7.97 -15.76
CA ASP A 112 -9.41 -6.63 -15.49
C ASP A 112 -9.22 -6.33 -14.00
N GLY A 113 -9.57 -7.26 -13.08
CA GLY A 113 -9.49 -7.08 -11.63
C GLY A 113 -10.87 -7.04 -10.97
N ILE A 114 -11.02 -6.29 -9.87
CA ILE A 114 -12.28 -6.24 -9.12
C ILE A 114 -13.47 -5.81 -9.98
N CYS A 115 -14.60 -6.52 -9.86
CA CYS A 115 -15.80 -6.28 -10.66
C CYS A 115 -16.49 -4.96 -10.27
N MET A 116 -16.56 -3.99 -11.19
CA MET A 116 -17.16 -2.68 -10.90
C MET A 116 -18.67 -2.71 -10.73
N GLU A 117 -19.38 -3.67 -11.32
CA GLU A 117 -20.82 -3.84 -11.10
C GLU A 117 -21.10 -4.24 -9.65
N ALA A 118 -20.30 -5.15 -9.10
CA ALA A 118 -20.39 -5.55 -7.69
C ALA A 118 -20.10 -4.34 -6.77
N ILE A 119 -19.05 -3.58 -7.04
CA ILE A 119 -18.70 -2.36 -6.28
C ILE A 119 -19.87 -1.35 -6.29
N ARG A 120 -20.48 -1.10 -7.45
CA ARG A 120 -21.61 -0.15 -7.55
C ARG A 120 -22.86 -0.66 -6.83
N LYS A 121 -23.12 -1.97 -6.86
CA LYS A 121 -24.27 -2.60 -6.20
C LYS A 121 -24.13 -2.59 -4.68
N GLU A 122 -22.98 -3.02 -4.17
CA GLU A 122 -22.73 -3.14 -2.72
C GLU A 122 -22.44 -1.78 -2.07
N ASN A 123 -22.02 -0.81 -2.86
CA ASN A 123 -21.71 0.56 -2.44
C ASN A 123 -20.85 0.60 -1.16
N PRO A 124 -19.62 0.09 -1.21
CA PRO A 124 -18.71 0.12 -0.07
C PRO A 124 -18.21 1.55 0.22
N ASP A 125 -17.71 1.77 1.43
CA ASP A 125 -17.01 3.02 1.79
C ASP A 125 -15.58 3.02 1.25
N MET A 126 -14.97 1.83 1.13
CA MET A 126 -13.59 1.66 0.68
C MET A 126 -13.46 0.49 -0.27
N VAL A 127 -12.50 0.58 -1.19
CA VAL A 127 -12.08 -0.53 -2.04
C VAL A 127 -10.58 -0.73 -1.84
N TYR A 128 -10.17 -1.94 -1.46
CA TYR A 128 -8.77 -2.35 -1.34
C TYR A 128 -8.37 -3.17 -2.57
N VAL A 129 -7.33 -2.73 -3.27
CA VAL A 129 -6.86 -3.34 -4.52
C VAL A 129 -5.33 -3.35 -4.60
N MET A 130 -4.81 -4.30 -5.38
CA MET A 130 -3.38 -4.44 -5.73
C MET A 130 -3.20 -4.28 -7.24
N PRO A 131 -3.23 -3.05 -7.78
CA PRO A 131 -3.36 -2.84 -9.21
C PRO A 131 -2.09 -3.10 -10.01
N SER A 132 -0.93 -3.14 -9.38
CA SER A 132 0.34 -3.40 -10.06
C SER A 132 0.64 -4.87 -10.22
N HIS A 133 0.41 -5.66 -9.17
CA HIS A 133 0.55 -7.11 -9.15
C HIS A 133 -0.47 -7.69 -8.19
N GLN A 134 -1.63 -8.07 -8.71
CA GLN A 134 -2.68 -8.68 -7.91
C GLN A 134 -2.19 -9.98 -7.27
N PHE A 135 -2.30 -10.08 -5.96
CA PHE A 135 -1.92 -11.30 -5.25
C PHE A 135 -3.18 -12.17 -4.97
N PRO A 136 -3.14 -13.48 -5.28
CA PRO A 136 -1.99 -14.28 -5.73
C PRO A 136 -1.89 -14.48 -7.26
N LEU A 137 -2.77 -13.88 -8.06
CA LEU A 137 -2.91 -14.21 -9.49
C LEU A 137 -1.84 -13.55 -10.38
N GLY A 138 -1.22 -12.46 -9.91
CA GLY A 138 -0.20 -11.73 -10.66
C GLY A 138 -0.74 -10.86 -11.80
N ASN A 139 -2.06 -10.65 -11.87
CA ASN A 139 -2.67 -9.81 -12.88
C ASN A 139 -2.33 -8.33 -12.65
N VAL A 140 -2.19 -7.59 -13.74
CA VAL A 140 -2.01 -6.14 -13.71
C VAL A 140 -3.33 -5.48 -14.09
N MET A 141 -3.87 -4.65 -13.21
CA MET A 141 -5.11 -3.91 -13.46
C MET A 141 -4.91 -2.92 -14.61
N PRO A 142 -5.67 -3.03 -15.71
CA PRO A 142 -5.53 -2.14 -16.85
C PRO A 142 -5.99 -0.71 -16.51
N LEU A 143 -5.48 0.26 -17.27
CA LEU A 143 -5.80 1.69 -17.06
C LEU A 143 -7.30 1.95 -17.05
N ARG A 144 -8.07 1.27 -17.90
CA ARG A 144 -9.52 1.41 -17.94
C ARG A 144 -10.15 1.15 -16.58
N ARG A 145 -9.83 0.02 -15.94
CA ARG A 145 -10.38 -0.36 -14.63
C ARG A 145 -9.95 0.60 -13.52
N ARG A 146 -8.69 1.08 -13.56
CA ARG A 146 -8.21 2.11 -12.62
C ARG A 146 -9.02 3.41 -12.74
N LEU A 147 -9.35 3.83 -13.97
CA LEU A 147 -10.19 5.01 -14.22
C LEU A 147 -11.63 4.79 -13.74
N GLU A 148 -12.20 3.60 -13.92
CA GLU A 148 -13.53 3.25 -13.42
C GLU A 148 -13.59 3.31 -11.88
N LEU A 149 -12.54 2.85 -11.18
CA LEU A 149 -12.42 2.97 -9.72
C LEU A 149 -12.28 4.42 -9.27
N LEU A 150 -11.44 5.22 -9.93
CA LEU A 150 -11.30 6.64 -9.62
C LEU A 150 -12.60 7.40 -9.84
N GLN A 151 -13.32 7.09 -10.93
CA GLN A 151 -14.63 7.67 -11.19
C GLN A 151 -15.61 7.31 -10.07
N TRP A 152 -15.69 6.01 -9.69
CA TRP A 152 -16.53 5.56 -8.59
C TRP A 152 -16.22 6.31 -7.29
N ALA A 153 -14.95 6.49 -6.96
CA ALA A 153 -14.54 7.21 -5.75
C ALA A 153 -14.95 8.68 -5.81
N SER A 154 -14.87 9.32 -6.98
CA SER A 154 -15.24 10.73 -7.18
C SER A 154 -16.75 11.00 -7.14
N GLU A 155 -17.60 9.99 -7.31
CA GLU A 155 -19.06 10.08 -7.27
C GLU A 155 -19.63 10.16 -5.83
N GLY A 156 -18.79 10.01 -4.79
CA GLY A 156 -19.21 10.04 -3.39
C GLY A 156 -18.24 10.79 -2.48
N GLU A 157 -18.77 11.47 -1.46
CA GLU A 157 -17.95 12.34 -0.58
C GLU A 157 -17.01 11.56 0.36
N GLU A 158 -17.34 10.31 0.73
CA GLU A 158 -16.57 9.49 1.69
C GLU A 158 -16.17 8.14 1.09
N ARG A 159 -15.82 8.10 -0.19
CA ARG A 159 -15.32 6.90 -0.84
C ARG A 159 -13.81 6.93 -0.99
N TYR A 160 -13.16 5.83 -0.64
CA TYR A 160 -11.71 5.75 -0.64
C TYR A 160 -11.24 4.52 -1.41
N ILE A 161 -10.09 4.65 -2.06
CA ILE A 161 -9.36 3.55 -2.68
C ILE A 161 -8.08 3.35 -1.87
N ILE A 162 -7.86 2.14 -1.39
CA ILE A 162 -6.63 1.71 -0.74
C ILE A 162 -5.85 0.92 -1.77
N GLU A 163 -4.78 1.51 -2.27
CA GLU A 163 -3.86 0.84 -3.17
C GLU A 163 -2.73 0.19 -2.36
N ASP A 164 -2.68 -1.13 -2.37
CA ASP A 164 -1.53 -1.88 -1.86
C ASP A 164 -0.57 -2.14 -3.03
N ASP A 165 0.56 -1.47 -2.96
CA ASP A 165 1.54 -1.48 -4.04
C ASP A 165 2.68 -2.42 -3.71
N HIS A 166 2.45 -3.69 -4.03
CA HIS A 166 3.42 -4.75 -3.86
C HIS A 166 4.25 -4.96 -5.12
N ASP A 167 5.57 -4.86 -5.00
CA ASP A 167 6.56 -5.21 -6.05
C ASP A 167 6.41 -4.49 -7.40
N SER A 168 5.79 -3.31 -7.45
CA SER A 168 5.56 -2.57 -8.71
C SER A 168 6.83 -2.09 -9.41
N GLU A 169 7.95 -2.04 -8.69
CA GLU A 169 9.28 -1.78 -9.25
C GLU A 169 9.76 -2.91 -10.16
N PHE A 170 9.29 -4.14 -9.96
CA PHE A 170 9.65 -5.29 -10.79
C PHE A 170 8.73 -5.37 -12.02
N ARG A 171 9.26 -4.99 -13.18
CA ARG A 171 8.53 -5.05 -14.44
C ARG A 171 9.02 -6.22 -15.27
N TYR A 172 8.17 -7.21 -15.47
CA TYR A 172 8.50 -8.40 -16.25
C TYR A 172 8.27 -8.21 -17.76
N LYS A 173 7.41 -7.25 -18.15
CA LYS A 173 7.12 -6.89 -19.55
C LYS A 173 6.79 -5.40 -19.64
N GLY A 174 7.30 -4.76 -20.70
CA GLY A 174 7.01 -3.35 -21.01
C GLY A 174 7.96 -2.35 -20.33
N LYS A 175 7.78 -1.08 -20.71
CA LYS A 175 8.51 0.07 -20.12
C LYS A 175 7.83 0.56 -18.85
#